data_55d0cc2c1a907e4b7e22239e34a2442a
#
_entry.id   55d0cc2c1a907e4b7e22239e34a2442a
#
_cell.length_a   1.000
_cell.length_b   1.000
_cell.length_c   1.000
_cell.angle_alpha   90.00
_cell.angle_beta   90.00
_cell.angle_gamma   90.00
#
_symmetry.space_group_name_H-M   'P 1'
#
loop_
_entity.id
_entity.type
_entity.pdbx_description
1 polymer ?
#
loop_
_entity_poly.entity_id
_entity_poly.type
_entity_poly.pdbx_seq_one_letter_code
_entity_poly.pdbx_strand_id
1 'polypeptide(L)'
;MEERQRGQSRRNPKSRRRQRGPAAGWLVLLLVAAAAAAVSVFFLRHLKVQEEERAKTRDSSEAVVAEYFPGDDRNEAAKDSAASEEELEGKTPMTVEEALQEMTLREKVLQLFMVTPEALTGVDEVYAAGAKTEESIREYPVGGIVYFKQNLRSPDQVKDMLTRTQKYFRDNTGIEAFLAVDEEGGQVSRISGREEFGIASFPDMSEIGASGEPQKAYEVGDKIGTYLADLGFNMDFAPVADVLTNPENTVVARRSFGTDGAVTAAFSNEVVKGLQAHGISAVLKHFPGHGGTTADSHDGYAATERTLEELMAEDFVPFLEGGRAGARFIMSGHIAAPAVTGDNTPASMSPKMITEILRGTPGYELKTLGYGGIIITDALNMGAVTSSYSSADAAVRALQAGNDMLLMPENFQEAYQGVLTAVENGTLSEERINQSVERILKVKFH
;
A
#
# COMPACT_ATOMS: atom_id res chain seq x y z
N MET A 1 -17.58 -64.10 -61.05
CA MET A 1 -16.16 -64.32 -61.25
C MET A 1 -15.52 -63.93 -59.93
N GLU A 2 -15.30 -64.88 -59.09
CA GLU A 2 -14.04 -65.60 -58.87
C GLU A 2 -12.94 -64.65 -58.43
N GLU A 3 -12.19 -64.82 -57.38
CA GLU A 3 -11.79 -66.01 -56.62
C GLU A 3 -11.04 -65.67 -55.35
N ARG A 4 -11.26 -66.44 -54.29
CA ARG A 4 -10.28 -67.09 -53.39
C ARG A 4 -9.44 -66.22 -52.43
N GLN A 5 -9.76 -66.39 -51.17
CA GLN A 5 -9.08 -67.22 -50.18
C GLN A 5 -7.54 -67.07 -50.09
N ARG A 6 -7.05 -66.69 -48.92
CA ARG A 6 -6.22 -67.54 -48.04
C ARG A 6 -5.91 -66.86 -46.71
N GLY A 7 -6.21 -67.56 -45.66
CA GLY A 7 -5.86 -67.17 -44.30
C GLY A 7 -4.38 -67.40 -43.98
N GLN A 8 -3.91 -66.72 -43.02
CA GLN A 8 -2.77 -67.08 -42.21
C GLN A 8 -2.95 -66.64 -40.77
N SER A 9 -3.02 -67.66 -39.93
CA SER A 9 -2.86 -67.65 -38.48
C SER A 9 -1.57 -66.96 -38.08
N ARG A 10 -1.62 -65.90 -37.19
CA ARG A 10 -0.44 -65.48 -36.46
C ARG A 10 -0.67 -65.55 -34.95
N ARG A 11 0.15 -66.35 -34.35
CA ARG A 11 0.27 -66.72 -32.95
C ARG A 11 0.54 -65.45 -32.10
N ASN A 12 -0.14 -65.36 -30.98
CA ASN A 12 0.01 -64.38 -29.92
C ASN A 12 1.25 -64.69 -29.05
N PRO A 13 2.24 -63.83 -28.87
CA PRO A 13 3.30 -64.05 -27.89
C PRO A 13 2.86 -63.59 -26.52
N LYS A 14 2.89 -64.47 -25.54
CA LYS A 14 2.65 -64.22 -24.12
C LYS A 14 3.63 -63.19 -23.57
N SER A 15 3.12 -62.01 -23.13
CA SER A 15 3.89 -61.04 -22.39
C SER A 15 4.23 -61.56 -20.98
N ARG A 16 5.50 -61.82 -20.72
CA ARG A 16 6.03 -62.10 -19.38
C ARG A 16 5.96 -60.83 -18.52
N ARG A 17 5.00 -60.78 -17.62
CA ARG A 17 4.94 -59.77 -16.53
C ARG A 17 6.12 -60.05 -15.57
N ARG A 18 7.17 -59.25 -15.61
CA ARG A 18 8.22 -59.21 -14.58
C ARG A 18 7.60 -58.64 -13.30
N GLN A 19 7.42 -59.46 -12.28
CA GLN A 19 7.17 -59.03 -10.92
C GLN A 19 8.40 -58.28 -10.42
N ARG A 20 8.26 -56.95 -10.20
CA ARG A 20 9.24 -56.15 -9.47
C ARG A 20 9.01 -56.39 -7.97
N GLY A 21 10.01 -56.96 -7.29
CA GLY A 21 9.96 -57.23 -5.86
C GLY A 21 9.91 -55.96 -4.99
N PRO A 22 9.55 -56.09 -3.69
CA PRO A 22 9.30 -54.94 -2.76
C PRO A 22 10.52 -54.07 -2.47
N ALA A 23 11.72 -54.48 -2.87
CA ALA A 23 12.95 -53.69 -2.59
C ALA A 23 13.06 -52.39 -3.39
N ALA A 24 12.42 -52.25 -4.54
CA ALA A 24 12.47 -51.01 -5.34
C ALA A 24 11.65 -49.86 -4.72
N GLY A 25 10.58 -50.19 -3.98
CA GLY A 25 9.75 -49.16 -3.31
C GLY A 25 10.45 -48.47 -2.12
N TRP A 26 11.22 -49.23 -1.37
CA TRP A 26 11.98 -48.69 -0.25
C TRP A 26 13.14 -47.80 -0.68
N LEU A 27 13.78 -48.08 -1.82
CA LEU A 27 14.85 -47.24 -2.36
C LEU A 27 14.34 -45.87 -2.81
N VAL A 28 13.15 -45.80 -3.39
CA VAL A 28 12.50 -44.54 -3.81
C VAL A 28 12.10 -43.72 -2.58
N LEU A 29 11.54 -44.34 -1.54
CA LEU A 29 11.19 -43.67 -0.29
C LEU A 29 12.42 -43.10 0.43
N LEU A 30 13.53 -43.81 0.46
CA LEU A 30 14.79 -43.32 1.03
C LEU A 30 15.37 -42.13 0.24
N LEU A 31 15.30 -42.16 -1.08
CA LEU A 31 15.75 -41.05 -1.93
C LEU A 31 14.87 -39.78 -1.76
N VAL A 32 13.57 -39.95 -1.63
CA VAL A 32 12.64 -38.82 -1.36
C VAL A 32 12.89 -38.25 0.02
N ALA A 33 13.11 -39.08 1.04
CA ALA A 33 13.42 -38.63 2.41
C ALA A 33 14.78 -37.90 2.46
N ALA A 34 15.80 -38.39 1.73
CA ALA A 34 17.11 -37.77 1.63
C ALA A 34 17.03 -36.42 0.88
N ALA A 35 16.22 -36.31 -0.17
CA ALA A 35 16.00 -35.10 -0.90
C ALA A 35 15.26 -34.04 -0.02
N ALA A 36 14.23 -34.46 0.73
CA ALA A 36 13.51 -33.58 1.66
C ALA A 36 14.42 -33.08 2.79
N ALA A 37 15.30 -33.92 3.34
CA ALA A 37 16.28 -33.52 4.33
C ALA A 37 17.31 -32.53 3.76
N ALA A 38 17.78 -32.73 2.54
CA ALA A 38 18.69 -31.81 1.86
C ALA A 38 18.07 -30.44 1.61
N VAL A 39 16.79 -30.40 1.20
CA VAL A 39 16.04 -29.14 1.02
C VAL A 39 15.84 -28.44 2.36
N SER A 40 15.53 -29.16 3.43
CA SER A 40 15.39 -28.56 4.78
C SER A 40 16.70 -27.98 5.30
N VAL A 41 17.83 -28.67 5.08
CA VAL A 41 19.17 -28.16 5.47
C VAL A 41 19.55 -26.96 4.62
N PHE A 42 19.23 -26.95 3.33
CA PHE A 42 19.45 -25.79 2.46
C PHE A 42 18.64 -24.58 2.92
N PHE A 43 17.34 -24.79 3.28
CA PHE A 43 16.46 -23.73 3.77
C PHE A 43 16.94 -23.15 5.13
N LEU A 44 17.34 -24.01 6.05
CA LEU A 44 17.91 -23.57 7.35
C LEU A 44 19.24 -22.84 7.21
N ARG A 45 20.08 -23.24 6.26
CA ARG A 45 21.30 -22.49 5.95
C ARG A 45 20.99 -21.13 5.32
N HIS A 46 20.00 -21.07 4.44
CA HIS A 46 19.60 -19.81 3.81
C HIS A 46 19.01 -18.83 4.84
N LEU A 47 18.19 -19.30 5.78
CA LEU A 47 17.69 -18.49 6.89
C LEU A 47 18.83 -17.94 7.79
N LYS A 48 19.81 -18.78 8.10
CA LYS A 48 20.98 -18.33 8.90
C LYS A 48 21.81 -17.26 8.19
N VAL A 49 22.02 -17.41 6.88
CA VAL A 49 22.72 -16.41 6.07
C VAL A 49 21.93 -15.09 6.04
N GLN A 50 20.60 -15.16 5.92
CA GLN A 50 19.76 -13.97 5.99
C GLN A 50 19.78 -13.28 7.37
N GLU A 51 19.83 -14.02 8.47
CA GLU A 51 19.99 -13.45 9.81
C GLU A 51 21.36 -12.78 9.99
N GLU A 52 22.43 -13.41 9.49
CA GLU A 52 23.77 -12.83 9.55
C GLU A 52 23.93 -11.60 8.64
N GLU A 53 23.27 -11.57 7.50
CA GLU A 53 23.18 -10.39 6.61
C GLU A 53 22.37 -9.26 7.24
N ARG A 54 21.23 -9.57 7.87
CA ARG A 54 20.42 -8.59 8.61
C ARG A 54 21.19 -7.96 9.78
N ALA A 55 21.98 -8.75 10.49
CA ALA A 55 22.84 -8.25 11.57
C ALA A 55 23.93 -7.32 11.04
N LYS A 56 24.54 -7.63 9.89
CA LYS A 56 25.55 -6.78 9.23
C LYS A 56 24.93 -5.50 8.66
N THR A 57 23.72 -5.57 8.11
CA THR A 57 23.01 -4.41 7.57
C THR A 57 22.60 -3.45 8.67
N ARG A 58 22.21 -3.98 9.85
CA ARG A 58 21.90 -3.17 11.04
C ARG A 58 23.13 -2.43 11.56
N ASP A 59 24.27 -3.09 11.61
CA ASP A 59 25.54 -2.50 12.05
C ASP A 59 26.08 -1.45 11.05
N SER A 60 25.84 -1.65 9.74
CA SER A 60 26.21 -0.70 8.70
C SER A 60 25.24 0.50 8.64
N SER A 61 23.95 0.33 8.94
CA SER A 61 22.99 1.44 8.99
C SER A 61 23.26 2.38 10.17
N GLU A 62 23.63 1.84 11.33
CA GLU A 62 24.06 2.66 12.48
C GLU A 62 25.34 3.46 12.17
N ALA A 63 26.28 2.90 11.41
CA ALA A 63 27.49 3.59 10.98
C ALA A 63 27.22 4.69 9.94
N VAL A 64 26.28 4.48 9.01
CA VAL A 64 25.91 5.46 7.99
C VAL A 64 25.13 6.63 8.58
N VAL A 65 24.23 6.36 9.54
CA VAL A 65 23.51 7.43 10.26
C VAL A 65 24.48 8.34 11.05
N ALA A 66 25.52 7.76 11.66
CA ALA A 66 26.55 8.54 12.38
C ALA A 66 27.42 9.41 11.45
N GLU A 67 27.58 9.03 10.17
CA GLU A 67 28.34 9.79 9.19
C GLU A 67 27.57 10.99 8.60
N TYR A 68 26.23 10.88 8.55
CA TYR A 68 25.36 11.92 7.95
C TYR A 68 24.78 12.93 8.95
N PHE A 69 24.82 12.64 10.26
CA PHE A 69 24.31 13.53 11.32
C PHE A 69 25.36 13.71 12.45
N PRO A 70 26.41 14.53 12.26
CA PRO A 70 27.37 14.82 13.33
C PRO A 70 26.82 15.89 14.27
N GLY A 71 26.12 15.47 15.33
CA GLY A 71 25.65 16.37 16.38
C GLY A 71 24.70 15.65 17.31
N ASP A 72 25.26 14.96 18.31
CA ASP A 72 24.53 14.07 19.19
C ASP A 72 24.30 14.73 20.57
N ASP A 73 23.02 15.08 20.83
CA ASP A 73 22.53 15.28 22.20
C ASP A 73 21.44 14.23 22.52
N ARG A 74 21.81 12.93 22.37
CA ARG A 74 20.92 11.78 22.69
C ARG A 74 20.57 11.68 24.17
N ASN A 75 21.16 12.49 25.03
CA ASN A 75 20.93 12.41 26.49
C ASN A 75 19.71 13.18 27.00
N GLU A 76 19.13 14.11 26.24
CA GLU A 76 17.91 14.80 26.67
C GLU A 76 16.64 14.17 26.08
N ALA A 77 16.67 13.75 24.80
CA ALA A 77 15.52 13.08 24.19
C ALA A 77 15.23 11.68 24.79
N ALA A 78 16.27 10.98 25.27
CA ALA A 78 16.10 9.70 25.99
C ALA A 78 15.47 9.86 27.38
N LYS A 79 15.54 11.06 27.99
CA LYS A 79 14.88 11.31 29.29
C LYS A 79 13.39 11.62 29.11
N ASP A 80 12.99 12.30 28.04
CA ASP A 80 11.57 12.57 27.77
C ASP A 80 10.84 11.34 27.24
N SER A 81 11.51 10.46 26.45
CA SER A 81 10.93 9.18 26.02
C SER A 81 10.78 8.19 27.20
N ALA A 82 11.75 8.15 28.13
CA ALA A 82 11.65 7.34 29.33
C ALA A 82 10.54 7.83 30.30
N ALA A 83 10.30 9.14 30.37
CA ALA A 83 9.21 9.69 31.18
C ALA A 83 7.83 9.38 30.58
N SER A 84 7.71 9.29 29.24
CA SER A 84 6.47 8.89 28.58
C SER A 84 6.21 7.38 28.62
N GLU A 85 7.24 6.57 28.74
CA GLU A 85 7.12 5.10 28.94
C GLU A 85 6.72 4.74 30.38
N GLU A 86 7.17 5.48 31.40
CA GLU A 86 6.76 5.25 32.79
C GLU A 86 5.28 5.57 33.08
N GLU A 87 4.65 6.49 32.36
CA GLU A 87 3.21 6.78 32.49
C GLU A 87 2.32 5.74 31.77
N LEU A 88 2.88 4.93 30.87
CA LEU A 88 2.19 3.85 30.15
C LEU A 88 2.32 2.48 30.84
N GLU A 89 3.18 2.33 31.86
CA GLU A 89 3.30 1.11 32.66
C GLU A 89 2.08 0.90 33.57
N GLY A 90 0.97 0.44 32.98
CA GLY A 90 -0.22 0.06 33.76
C GLY A 90 -1.52 -0.06 32.96
N LYS A 91 -1.55 0.41 31.70
CA LYS A 91 -2.70 0.15 30.83
C LYS A 91 -2.37 -0.97 29.86
N THR A 92 -3.14 -2.04 29.89
CA THR A 92 -3.12 -3.05 28.82
C THR A 92 -3.34 -2.33 27.48
N PRO A 93 -2.52 -2.59 26.44
CA PRO A 93 -2.76 -2.02 25.13
C PRO A 93 -4.18 -2.32 24.68
N MET A 94 -4.88 -1.29 24.17
CA MET A 94 -6.25 -1.43 23.64
C MET A 94 -6.24 -2.38 22.45
N THR A 95 -7.13 -3.36 22.43
CA THR A 95 -7.32 -4.24 21.28
C THR A 95 -8.16 -3.56 20.20
N VAL A 96 -8.11 -4.09 18.96
CA VAL A 96 -8.96 -3.59 17.85
C VAL A 96 -10.43 -3.68 18.20
N GLU A 97 -10.85 -4.78 18.84
CA GLU A 97 -12.23 -5.04 19.26
C GLU A 97 -12.68 -4.06 20.34
N GLU A 98 -11.83 -3.77 21.32
CA GLU A 98 -12.11 -2.79 22.39
C GLU A 98 -12.24 -1.39 21.80
N ALA A 99 -11.28 -0.98 20.94
CA ALA A 99 -11.34 0.33 20.26
C ALA A 99 -12.62 0.49 19.44
N LEU A 100 -13.01 -0.52 18.65
CA LEU A 100 -14.25 -0.50 17.86
C LEU A 100 -15.51 -0.38 18.73
N GLN A 101 -15.53 -0.98 19.92
CA GLN A 101 -16.67 -0.91 20.83
C GLN A 101 -16.77 0.43 21.57
N GLU A 102 -15.62 1.04 21.89
CA GLU A 102 -15.57 2.32 22.61
C GLU A 102 -15.81 3.53 21.69
N MET A 103 -15.41 3.43 20.41
CA MET A 103 -15.57 4.52 19.45
C MET A 103 -17.04 4.81 19.14
N THR A 104 -17.41 6.09 19.23
CA THR A 104 -18.67 6.61 18.71
C THR A 104 -18.72 6.52 17.17
N LEU A 105 -19.91 6.56 16.57
CA LEU A 105 -20.05 6.62 15.11
C LEU A 105 -19.27 7.81 14.51
N ARG A 106 -19.27 8.96 15.18
CA ARG A 106 -18.54 10.15 14.78
C ARG A 106 -17.03 9.87 14.67
N GLU A 107 -16.45 9.25 15.67
CA GLU A 107 -15.02 8.91 15.69
C GLU A 107 -14.69 7.85 14.63
N LYS A 108 -15.53 6.84 14.47
CA LYS A 108 -15.39 5.82 13.42
C LYS A 108 -15.36 6.44 12.03
N VAL A 109 -16.29 7.36 11.74
CA VAL A 109 -16.34 8.07 10.45
C VAL A 109 -15.09 8.92 10.25
N LEU A 110 -14.60 9.61 11.29
CA LEU A 110 -13.37 10.40 11.21
C LEU A 110 -12.12 9.58 10.90
N GLN A 111 -12.04 8.33 11.37
CA GLN A 111 -10.93 7.42 11.03
C GLN A 111 -10.85 7.12 9.52
N LEU A 112 -11.92 7.29 8.77
CA LEU A 112 -11.94 7.06 7.32
C LEU A 112 -11.30 8.21 6.53
N PHE A 113 -11.02 9.35 7.14
CA PHE A 113 -10.51 10.53 6.45
C PHE A 113 -9.01 10.69 6.64
N MET A 114 -8.32 11.01 5.54
CA MET A 114 -6.96 11.53 5.52
C MET A 114 -6.99 12.90 4.82
N VAL A 115 -6.54 13.93 5.53
CA VAL A 115 -6.64 15.33 5.09
C VAL A 115 -5.29 16.03 5.19
N THR A 116 -5.15 17.23 4.59
CA THR A 116 -3.99 18.09 4.85
C THR A 116 -4.10 18.78 6.19
N PRO A 117 -2.99 19.21 6.80
CA PRO A 117 -3.05 20.01 8.04
C PRO A 117 -3.82 21.31 7.84
N GLU A 118 -3.81 21.90 6.63
CA GLU A 118 -4.56 23.10 6.29
C GLU A 118 -6.07 22.84 6.31
N ALA A 119 -6.52 21.75 5.69
CA ALA A 119 -7.93 21.37 5.66
C ALA A 119 -8.46 21.04 7.07
N LEU A 120 -7.62 20.48 7.93
CA LEU A 120 -7.97 20.18 9.31
C LEU A 120 -8.07 21.42 10.19
N THR A 121 -7.11 22.36 10.05
CA THR A 121 -6.96 23.51 10.96
C THR A 121 -7.64 24.78 10.47
N GLY A 122 -7.92 24.88 9.17
CA GLY A 122 -8.36 26.12 8.52
C GLY A 122 -7.29 27.21 8.45
N VAL A 123 -6.02 26.85 8.62
CA VAL A 123 -4.85 27.75 8.49
C VAL A 123 -4.27 27.59 7.09
N ASP A 124 -3.96 28.69 6.41
CA ASP A 124 -3.54 28.67 4.99
C ASP A 124 -2.24 27.89 4.74
N GLU A 125 -1.29 27.91 5.67
CA GLU A 125 -0.02 27.18 5.58
C GLU A 125 0.40 26.69 6.97
N VAL A 126 0.49 25.37 7.14
CA VAL A 126 0.84 24.72 8.40
C VAL A 126 2.23 24.07 8.31
N TYR A 127 3.18 24.58 9.08
CA TYR A 127 4.54 24.05 9.20
C TYR A 127 4.96 23.84 10.66
N ALA A 128 4.02 23.90 11.58
CA ALA A 128 4.22 23.60 13.00
C ALA A 128 2.92 23.09 13.64
N ALA A 129 3.04 22.14 14.55
CA ALA A 129 1.92 21.67 15.36
C ALA A 129 1.82 22.50 16.65
N GLY A 130 0.86 23.42 16.70
CA GLY A 130 0.59 24.29 17.84
C GLY A 130 -0.80 24.10 18.43
N ALA A 131 -1.24 25.04 19.26
CA ALA A 131 -2.55 25.01 19.93
C ALA A 131 -3.73 24.82 18.94
N LYS A 132 -3.65 25.43 17.74
CA LYS A 132 -4.71 25.28 16.74
C LYS A 132 -4.77 23.85 16.19
N THR A 133 -3.60 23.22 15.98
CA THR A 133 -3.53 21.80 15.56
C THR A 133 -4.12 20.90 16.64
N GLU A 134 -3.77 21.14 17.93
CA GLU A 134 -4.30 20.39 19.06
C GLU A 134 -5.82 20.53 19.19
N GLU A 135 -6.35 21.76 19.09
CA GLU A 135 -7.79 22.02 19.11
C GLU A 135 -8.52 21.27 17.98
N SER A 136 -7.97 21.37 16.75
CA SER A 136 -8.58 20.73 15.57
C SER A 136 -8.55 19.20 15.64
N ILE A 137 -7.47 18.59 16.14
CA ILE A 137 -7.40 17.15 16.36
C ILE A 137 -8.39 16.72 17.46
N ARG A 138 -8.58 17.53 18.50
CA ARG A 138 -9.58 17.24 19.54
C ARG A 138 -10.99 17.24 18.98
N GLU A 139 -11.30 18.16 18.07
CA GLU A 139 -12.60 18.26 17.43
C GLU A 139 -12.79 17.21 16.34
N TYR A 140 -11.76 16.97 15.51
CA TYR A 140 -11.78 16.08 14.37
C TYR A 140 -10.57 15.12 14.39
N PRO A 141 -10.60 14.04 15.20
CA PRO A 141 -9.53 13.04 15.24
C PRO A 141 -9.56 12.14 13.99
N VAL A 142 -9.12 12.69 12.86
CA VAL A 142 -9.08 12.02 11.56
C VAL A 142 -8.13 10.82 11.56
N GLY A 143 -8.33 9.88 10.61
CA GLY A 143 -7.50 8.69 10.46
C GLY A 143 -6.07 8.97 10.06
N GLY A 144 -5.82 10.10 9.36
CA GLY A 144 -4.48 10.47 8.93
C GLY A 144 -4.35 11.91 8.45
N ILE A 145 -3.10 12.35 8.37
CA ILE A 145 -2.70 13.66 7.81
C ILE A 145 -1.65 13.42 6.73
N VAL A 146 -1.83 14.03 5.56
CA VAL A 146 -0.84 14.03 4.48
C VAL A 146 -0.15 15.39 4.40
N TYR A 147 1.18 15.38 4.32
CA TYR A 147 2.02 16.57 4.26
C TYR A 147 2.62 16.74 2.87
N PHE A 148 2.67 17.99 2.43
CA PHE A 148 3.24 18.40 1.16
C PHE A 148 4.47 19.28 1.36
N LYS A 149 5.14 19.60 0.25
CA LYS A 149 6.40 20.36 0.24
C LYS A 149 6.34 21.66 1.05
N GLN A 150 5.19 22.37 1.06
CA GLN A 150 5.01 23.61 1.81
C GLN A 150 5.05 23.41 3.32
N ASN A 151 4.71 22.22 3.80
CA ASN A 151 4.72 21.90 5.23
C ASN A 151 6.13 21.54 5.74
N LEU A 152 7.04 21.15 4.83
CA LEU A 152 8.33 20.55 5.14
C LEU A 152 9.45 21.55 4.87
N ARG A 153 10.10 22.08 5.89
CA ARG A 153 11.12 23.14 5.80
C ARG A 153 12.53 22.70 6.17
N SER A 154 12.67 21.87 7.21
CA SER A 154 13.94 21.29 7.66
C SER A 154 13.68 20.00 8.44
N PRO A 155 14.69 19.12 8.64
CA PRO A 155 14.54 17.90 9.43
C PRO A 155 14.00 18.15 10.83
N ASP A 156 14.60 19.07 11.58
CA ASP A 156 14.20 19.37 12.96
C ASP A 156 12.78 19.90 13.06
N GLN A 157 12.40 20.79 12.13
CA GLN A 157 11.03 21.34 12.09
C GLN A 157 10.02 20.23 11.79
N VAL A 158 10.29 19.33 10.82
CA VAL A 158 9.41 18.23 10.48
C VAL A 158 9.26 17.27 11.66
N LYS A 159 10.37 16.88 12.27
CA LYS A 159 10.41 15.99 13.43
C LYS A 159 9.59 16.53 14.61
N ASP A 160 9.77 17.82 14.97
CA ASP A 160 8.99 18.48 16.03
C ASP A 160 7.49 18.50 15.67
N MET A 161 7.16 18.91 14.44
CA MET A 161 5.76 18.97 13.97
C MET A 161 5.08 17.61 14.03
N LEU A 162 5.69 16.57 13.50
CA LEU A 162 5.09 15.23 13.44
C LEU A 162 5.00 14.58 14.83
N THR A 163 6.04 14.75 15.67
CA THR A 163 6.04 14.25 17.05
C THR A 163 4.91 14.88 17.88
N ARG A 164 4.72 16.20 17.79
CA ARG A 164 3.62 16.89 18.48
C ARG A 164 2.25 16.48 17.92
N THR A 165 2.14 16.34 16.60
CA THR A 165 0.89 15.90 15.96
C THR A 165 0.49 14.51 16.49
N GLN A 166 1.41 13.54 16.51
CA GLN A 166 1.12 12.20 17.06
C GLN A 166 0.79 12.28 18.57
N LYS A 167 1.51 13.10 19.32
CA LYS A 167 1.19 13.30 20.75
C LYS A 167 -0.26 13.77 20.93
N TYR A 168 -0.73 14.75 20.14
CA TYR A 168 -2.10 15.23 20.23
C TYR A 168 -3.14 14.16 19.90
N PHE A 169 -2.87 13.29 18.92
CA PHE A 169 -3.73 12.13 18.64
C PHE A 169 -3.76 11.13 19.78
N ARG A 170 -2.58 10.75 20.32
CA ARG A 170 -2.50 9.83 21.46
C ARG A 170 -3.19 10.39 22.70
N ASP A 171 -2.96 11.64 23.04
CA ASP A 171 -3.57 12.27 24.22
C ASP A 171 -5.10 12.37 24.10
N ASN A 172 -5.62 12.53 22.88
CA ASN A 172 -7.06 12.69 22.64
C ASN A 172 -7.81 11.36 22.54
N THR A 173 -7.28 10.40 21.81
CA THR A 173 -8.00 9.17 21.43
C THR A 173 -7.30 7.88 21.87
N GLY A 174 -6.05 7.94 22.28
CA GLY A 174 -5.20 6.76 22.47
C GLY A 174 -4.76 6.08 21.15
N ILE A 175 -5.16 6.60 19.99
CA ILE A 175 -4.93 6.01 18.67
C ILE A 175 -4.07 6.96 17.83
N GLU A 176 -2.96 6.47 17.31
CA GLU A 176 -2.10 7.24 16.40
C GLU A 176 -2.74 7.49 15.03
N ALA A 177 -2.36 8.59 14.39
CA ALA A 177 -2.76 8.87 13.02
C ALA A 177 -1.76 8.31 12.01
N PHE A 178 -2.19 8.06 10.77
CA PHE A 178 -1.26 7.96 9.66
C PHE A 178 -0.71 9.35 9.32
N LEU A 179 0.60 9.51 9.37
CA LEU A 179 1.30 10.72 8.93
C LEU A 179 2.02 10.39 7.63
N ALA A 180 1.50 10.91 6.52
CA ALA A 180 1.84 10.49 5.18
C ALA A 180 2.55 11.57 4.37
N VAL A 181 3.31 11.13 3.38
CA VAL A 181 3.97 11.98 2.37
C VAL A 181 3.97 11.24 1.02
N ASP A 182 4.17 11.95 -0.11
CA ASP A 182 4.52 11.37 -1.40
C ASP A 182 6.03 11.44 -1.60
N GLU A 183 6.73 10.37 -1.31
CA GLU A 183 8.18 10.28 -1.49
C GLU A 183 8.49 9.07 -2.37
N GLU A 184 8.11 9.15 -3.66
CA GLU A 184 8.28 8.05 -4.62
C GLU A 184 9.75 7.83 -5.00
N GLY A 185 10.58 8.86 -4.79
CA GLY A 185 11.89 9.00 -5.39
C GLY A 185 11.81 9.57 -6.83
N GLY A 186 12.95 9.94 -7.41
CA GLY A 186 13.00 10.52 -8.76
C GLY A 186 12.15 11.79 -8.90
N GLN A 187 11.23 11.78 -9.85
CA GLN A 187 10.41 12.95 -10.19
C GLN A 187 9.49 13.41 -9.05
N VAL A 188 8.95 12.48 -8.26
CA VAL A 188 8.01 12.81 -7.18
C VAL A 188 8.69 12.62 -5.83
N SER A 189 9.14 13.74 -5.29
CA SER A 189 9.87 13.80 -4.02
C SER A 189 9.51 15.09 -3.27
N ARG A 190 9.35 14.99 -1.95
CA ARG A 190 9.06 16.14 -1.09
C ARG A 190 10.24 16.47 -0.19
N ILE A 191 11.15 15.52 0.00
CA ILE A 191 12.27 15.55 0.94
C ILE A 191 13.59 15.35 0.20
N SER A 192 13.79 14.20 -0.47
CA SER A 192 15.03 13.93 -1.18
C SER A 192 15.28 14.93 -2.33
N GLY A 193 16.54 15.22 -2.60
CA GLY A 193 16.96 16.23 -3.58
C GLY A 193 16.83 17.68 -3.11
N ARG A 194 16.41 17.92 -1.86
CA ARG A 194 16.33 19.27 -1.28
C ARG A 194 17.52 19.51 -0.38
N GLU A 195 18.18 20.65 -0.59
CA GLU A 195 19.38 21.04 0.15
C GLU A 195 19.15 21.10 1.68
N GLU A 196 17.97 21.55 2.09
CA GLU A 196 17.60 21.72 3.50
C GLU A 196 17.57 20.40 4.27
N PHE A 197 17.36 19.27 3.58
CA PHE A 197 17.31 17.96 4.19
C PHE A 197 18.63 17.17 4.06
N GLY A 198 19.55 17.62 3.21
CA GLY A 198 20.84 16.97 3.02
C GLY A 198 20.77 15.55 2.40
N ILE A 199 19.61 15.17 1.89
CA ILE A 199 19.36 13.84 1.28
C ILE A 199 19.47 13.97 -0.22
N ALA A 200 20.32 13.14 -0.85
CA ALA A 200 20.51 13.12 -2.29
C ALA A 200 19.21 12.69 -3.02
N SER A 201 18.99 13.22 -4.22
CA SER A 201 17.90 12.77 -5.09
C SER A 201 18.13 11.34 -5.56
N PHE A 202 17.05 10.59 -5.73
CA PHE A 202 17.06 9.28 -6.36
C PHE A 202 16.92 9.39 -7.88
N PRO A 203 17.41 8.40 -8.66
CA PRO A 203 17.07 8.25 -10.07
C PRO A 203 15.55 8.10 -10.25
N ASP A 204 15.06 8.33 -11.47
CA ASP A 204 13.69 7.99 -11.81
C ASP A 204 13.42 6.49 -11.66
N MET A 205 12.22 6.11 -11.26
CA MET A 205 11.89 4.69 -11.11
C MET A 205 11.94 3.92 -12.42
N SER A 206 11.75 4.59 -13.56
CA SER A 206 11.98 4.03 -14.89
C SER A 206 13.45 3.67 -15.14
N GLU A 207 14.41 4.42 -14.61
CA GLU A 207 15.84 4.11 -14.68
C GLU A 207 16.19 2.93 -13.77
N ILE A 208 15.60 2.87 -12.57
CA ILE A 208 15.72 1.74 -11.66
C ILE A 208 15.17 0.47 -12.31
N GLY A 209 13.97 0.52 -12.91
CA GLY A 209 13.37 -0.60 -13.63
C GLY A 209 14.21 -1.07 -14.82
N ALA A 210 14.74 -0.13 -15.61
CA ALA A 210 15.62 -0.42 -16.75
C ALA A 210 16.95 -1.09 -16.36
N SER A 211 17.36 -1.02 -15.09
CA SER A 211 18.56 -1.70 -14.61
C SER A 211 18.46 -3.23 -14.64
N GLY A 212 17.25 -3.78 -14.61
CA GLY A 212 17.00 -5.22 -14.50
C GLY A 212 17.36 -5.82 -13.13
N GLU A 213 17.62 -4.99 -12.11
CA GLU A 213 18.08 -5.39 -10.79
C GLU A 213 17.06 -4.95 -9.71
N PRO A 214 16.05 -5.78 -9.34
CA PRO A 214 15.03 -5.41 -8.33
C PRO A 214 15.61 -5.02 -6.97
N GLN A 215 16.79 -5.52 -6.60
CA GLN A 215 17.49 -5.16 -5.39
C GLN A 215 17.75 -3.64 -5.27
N LYS A 216 17.94 -2.95 -6.40
CA LYS A 216 18.09 -1.47 -6.40
C LYS A 216 16.80 -0.76 -5.96
N ALA A 217 15.64 -1.33 -6.28
CA ALA A 217 14.37 -0.80 -5.80
C ALA A 217 14.20 -1.02 -4.29
N TYR A 218 14.66 -2.16 -3.75
CA TYR A 218 14.75 -2.35 -2.30
C TYR A 218 15.62 -1.29 -1.63
N GLU A 219 16.81 -1.02 -2.18
CA GLU A 219 17.73 -0.02 -1.63
C GLU A 219 17.14 1.40 -1.64
N VAL A 220 16.31 1.73 -2.65
CA VAL A 220 15.57 2.99 -2.67
C VAL A 220 14.53 3.01 -1.55
N GLY A 221 13.69 1.98 -1.46
CA GLY A 221 12.66 1.87 -0.43
C GLY A 221 13.24 1.85 1.00
N ASP A 222 14.35 1.16 1.21
CA ASP A 222 15.07 1.08 2.49
C ASP A 222 15.61 2.45 2.93
N LYS A 223 16.26 3.19 2.02
CA LYS A 223 16.74 4.56 2.30
C LYS A 223 15.59 5.53 2.57
N ILE A 224 14.53 5.50 1.75
CA ILE A 224 13.34 6.34 1.96
C ILE A 224 12.71 5.99 3.31
N GLY A 225 12.50 4.72 3.59
CA GLY A 225 11.94 4.25 4.86
C GLY A 225 12.75 4.70 6.07
N THR A 226 14.08 4.65 5.98
CA THR A 226 14.99 5.08 7.05
C THR A 226 14.75 6.55 7.44
N TYR A 227 14.85 7.49 6.49
CA TYR A 227 14.71 8.90 6.87
C TYR A 227 13.26 9.32 7.12
N LEU A 228 12.27 8.67 6.51
CA LEU A 228 10.87 8.94 6.83
C LEU A 228 10.53 8.54 8.26
N ALA A 229 10.99 7.37 8.71
CA ALA A 229 10.83 6.92 10.09
C ALA A 229 11.54 7.86 11.07
N ASP A 230 12.77 8.29 10.77
CA ASP A 230 13.52 9.24 11.61
C ASP A 230 12.81 10.60 11.72
N LEU A 231 12.16 11.06 10.65
CA LEU A 231 11.37 12.30 10.65
C LEU A 231 10.01 12.16 11.37
N GLY A 232 9.54 10.93 11.64
CA GLY A 232 8.29 10.65 12.32
C GLY A 232 7.09 10.36 11.40
N PHE A 233 7.32 10.15 10.09
CA PHE A 233 6.29 9.61 9.19
C PHE A 233 6.09 8.11 9.46
N ASN A 234 4.89 7.60 9.18
CA ASN A 234 4.56 6.18 9.26
C ASN A 234 3.83 5.66 8.00
N MET A 235 3.72 6.48 6.97
CA MET A 235 3.09 6.14 5.70
C MET A 235 3.73 6.89 4.54
N ASP A 236 3.91 6.21 3.40
CA ASP A 236 4.37 6.81 2.15
C ASP A 236 3.45 6.40 1.00
N PHE A 237 2.98 7.38 0.21
CA PHE A 237 2.24 7.12 -1.03
C PHE A 237 3.17 6.66 -2.15
N ALA A 238 3.87 5.58 -1.89
CA ALA A 238 4.79 4.87 -2.78
C ALA A 238 4.73 3.36 -2.50
N PRO A 239 5.09 2.54 -3.51
CA PRO A 239 5.54 2.87 -4.86
C PRO A 239 4.40 3.01 -5.88
N VAL A 240 4.74 3.61 -7.04
CA VAL A 240 3.92 3.52 -8.23
C VAL A 240 3.96 2.09 -8.77
N ALA A 241 2.79 1.48 -8.91
CA ALA A 241 2.58 0.12 -9.41
C ALA A 241 1.98 0.11 -10.83
N ASP A 242 1.88 1.29 -11.46
CA ASP A 242 1.35 1.46 -12.81
C ASP A 242 2.30 0.86 -13.84
N VAL A 243 1.78 -0.01 -14.71
CA VAL A 243 2.51 -0.55 -15.86
C VAL A 243 2.37 0.40 -17.05
N LEU A 244 3.47 0.88 -17.61
CA LEU A 244 3.45 1.81 -18.74
C LEU A 244 3.04 1.10 -20.04
N THR A 245 1.76 0.78 -20.18
CA THR A 245 1.22 0.07 -21.35
C THR A 245 0.89 1.01 -22.52
N ASN A 246 0.79 2.32 -22.27
CA ASN A 246 0.68 3.34 -23.30
C ASN A 246 1.95 4.20 -23.34
N PRO A 247 2.77 4.12 -24.41
CA PRO A 247 4.01 4.88 -24.52
C PRO A 247 3.81 6.40 -24.64
N GLU A 248 2.59 6.88 -24.93
CA GLU A 248 2.26 8.30 -24.98
C GLU A 248 1.91 8.88 -23.60
N ASN A 249 1.78 8.04 -22.58
CA ASN A 249 1.52 8.47 -21.22
C ASN A 249 2.77 9.14 -20.61
N THR A 250 2.69 10.44 -20.39
CA THR A 250 3.77 11.24 -19.79
C THR A 250 3.65 11.36 -18.26
N VAL A 251 2.48 11.03 -17.70
CA VAL A 251 2.18 11.20 -16.27
C VAL A 251 2.97 10.23 -15.42
N VAL A 252 3.04 8.97 -15.84
CA VAL A 252 3.74 7.91 -15.09
C VAL A 252 5.00 7.38 -15.78
N ALA A 253 5.37 7.91 -16.97
CA ALA A 253 6.49 7.41 -17.76
C ALA A 253 7.82 7.33 -16.97
N ARG A 254 8.13 8.34 -16.15
CA ARG A 254 9.34 8.39 -15.31
C ARG A 254 9.17 7.71 -13.95
N ARG A 255 7.93 7.48 -13.53
CA ARG A 255 7.54 6.94 -12.23
C ARG A 255 7.33 5.44 -12.25
N SER A 256 6.97 4.87 -13.41
CA SER A 256 6.75 3.43 -13.61
C SER A 256 8.08 2.68 -13.73
N PHE A 257 8.14 1.46 -13.21
CA PHE A 257 9.31 0.57 -13.34
C PHE A 257 9.42 -0.08 -14.72
N GLY A 258 8.40 0.01 -15.57
CA GLY A 258 8.48 -0.53 -16.93
C GLY A 258 7.14 -0.76 -17.60
N THR A 259 7.22 -1.49 -18.72
CA THR A 259 6.08 -1.77 -19.61
C THR A 259 5.52 -3.17 -19.48
N ASP A 260 6.06 -3.97 -18.55
CA ASP A 260 5.68 -5.36 -18.27
C ASP A 260 5.19 -5.50 -16.84
N GLY A 261 4.04 -6.15 -16.64
CA GLY A 261 3.39 -6.27 -15.35
C GLY A 261 4.20 -7.07 -14.32
N ALA A 262 4.89 -8.12 -14.76
CA ALA A 262 5.70 -8.96 -13.87
C ALA A 262 6.99 -8.22 -13.44
N VAL A 263 7.60 -7.45 -14.35
CA VAL A 263 8.74 -6.59 -14.03
C VAL A 263 8.32 -5.50 -13.05
N THR A 264 7.23 -4.78 -13.34
CA THR A 264 6.71 -3.73 -12.45
C THR A 264 6.39 -4.29 -11.07
N ALA A 265 5.77 -5.48 -10.98
CA ALA A 265 5.51 -6.16 -9.71
C ALA A 265 6.80 -6.49 -8.95
N ALA A 266 7.81 -7.04 -9.62
CA ALA A 266 9.07 -7.39 -8.99
C ALA A 266 9.76 -6.18 -8.33
N PHE A 267 9.79 -5.04 -9.02
CA PHE A 267 10.42 -3.82 -8.51
C PHE A 267 9.57 -3.12 -7.44
N SER A 268 8.27 -2.94 -7.69
CA SER A 268 7.38 -2.29 -6.71
C SER A 268 7.32 -3.07 -5.38
N ASN A 269 7.33 -4.41 -5.43
CA ASN A 269 7.36 -5.24 -4.23
C ASN A 269 8.65 -5.05 -3.41
N GLU A 270 9.78 -4.82 -4.05
CA GLU A 270 11.03 -4.55 -3.34
C GLU A 270 11.01 -3.18 -2.65
N VAL A 271 10.42 -2.14 -3.27
CA VAL A 271 10.18 -0.85 -2.57
C VAL A 271 9.25 -1.04 -1.36
N VAL A 272 8.15 -1.79 -1.52
CA VAL A 272 7.24 -2.10 -0.40
C VAL A 272 8.00 -2.74 0.76
N LYS A 273 8.85 -3.72 0.49
CA LYS A 273 9.66 -4.37 1.53
C LYS A 273 10.62 -3.40 2.20
N GLY A 274 11.31 -2.57 1.42
CA GLY A 274 12.23 -1.55 1.94
C GLY A 274 11.53 -0.57 2.88
N LEU A 275 10.43 0.04 2.46
CA LEU A 275 9.63 0.95 3.27
C LEU A 275 9.10 0.28 4.55
N GLN A 276 8.48 -0.90 4.40
CA GLN A 276 7.84 -1.60 5.52
C GLN A 276 8.86 -2.19 6.52
N ALA A 277 10.13 -2.38 6.14
CA ALA A 277 11.20 -2.75 7.06
C ALA A 277 11.46 -1.68 8.14
N HIS A 278 11.11 -0.43 7.86
CA HIS A 278 11.22 0.71 8.78
C HIS A 278 9.88 1.14 9.40
N GLY A 279 8.84 0.30 9.30
CA GLY A 279 7.52 0.62 9.84
C GLY A 279 6.68 1.55 8.97
N ILE A 280 7.21 2.03 7.84
CA ILE A 280 6.48 2.90 6.90
C ILE A 280 5.47 2.08 6.11
N SER A 281 4.19 2.42 6.22
CA SER A 281 3.14 1.78 5.44
C SER A 281 3.22 2.21 3.98
N ALA A 282 3.60 1.30 3.09
CA ALA A 282 3.66 1.51 1.66
C ALA A 282 2.27 1.48 1.02
N VAL A 283 2.07 2.30 -0.02
CA VAL A 283 0.80 2.43 -0.77
C VAL A 283 1.05 2.17 -2.25
N LEU A 284 0.58 1.04 -2.76
CA LEU A 284 0.63 0.74 -4.20
C LEU A 284 -0.39 1.60 -4.96
N LYS A 285 0.03 2.30 -6.01
CA LYS A 285 -0.82 3.23 -6.76
C LYS A 285 -0.54 3.20 -8.27
N HIS A 286 -1.54 3.49 -9.11
CA HIS A 286 -2.93 3.90 -8.87
C HIS A 286 -3.87 2.85 -9.47
N PHE A 287 -4.51 2.01 -8.66
CA PHE A 287 -5.42 0.97 -9.18
C PHE A 287 -6.59 1.62 -9.96
N PRO A 288 -6.97 1.17 -11.15
CA PRO A 288 -6.67 -0.12 -11.83
C PRO A 288 -5.41 -0.10 -12.71
N GLY A 289 -4.62 0.95 -12.73
CA GLY A 289 -3.44 1.16 -13.56
C GLY A 289 -3.55 2.44 -14.40
N HIS A 290 -2.75 3.44 -14.06
CA HIS A 290 -2.72 4.73 -14.75
C HIS A 290 -1.90 4.64 -16.06
N GLY A 291 -0.99 3.66 -16.17
CA GLY A 291 -0.03 3.61 -17.27
C GLY A 291 -0.63 3.36 -18.67
N GLY A 292 -1.87 2.87 -18.74
CA GLY A 292 -2.63 2.68 -19.99
C GLY A 292 -3.46 3.88 -20.43
N THR A 293 -3.53 4.97 -19.65
CA THR A 293 -4.36 6.14 -19.96
C THR A 293 -3.65 7.10 -20.90
N THR A 294 -4.44 7.94 -21.61
CA THR A 294 -3.93 9.02 -22.47
C THR A 294 -4.02 10.41 -21.83
N ALA A 295 -4.73 10.54 -20.71
CA ALA A 295 -4.99 11.80 -20.03
C ALA A 295 -4.50 11.77 -18.58
N ASP A 296 -4.20 12.94 -18.02
CA ASP A 296 -3.89 13.12 -16.61
C ASP A 296 -5.19 13.26 -15.81
N SER A 297 -5.37 12.42 -14.81
CA SER A 297 -6.54 12.49 -13.92
C SER A 297 -6.56 13.73 -13.01
N HIS A 298 -5.45 14.45 -12.88
CA HIS A 298 -5.41 15.75 -12.19
C HIS A 298 -6.12 16.85 -13.00
N ASP A 299 -6.01 16.79 -14.31
CA ASP A 299 -6.59 17.80 -15.22
C ASP A 299 -8.03 17.47 -15.65
N GLY A 300 -8.54 16.26 -15.32
CA GLY A 300 -9.88 15.83 -15.66
C GLY A 300 -10.06 14.34 -15.83
N TYR A 301 -10.84 13.94 -16.82
CA TYR A 301 -11.21 12.56 -17.05
C TYR A 301 -10.07 11.71 -17.62
N ALA A 302 -9.66 10.68 -16.89
CA ALA A 302 -8.74 9.65 -17.37
C ALA A 302 -9.47 8.31 -17.55
N ALA A 303 -9.21 7.60 -18.64
CA ALA A 303 -9.81 6.31 -18.94
C ALA A 303 -8.83 5.33 -19.56
N THR A 304 -9.06 4.05 -19.32
CA THR A 304 -8.44 2.95 -20.06
C THR A 304 -9.50 2.19 -20.84
N GLU A 305 -9.23 1.93 -22.12
CA GLU A 305 -10.09 1.13 -22.98
C GLU A 305 -9.81 -0.39 -22.87
N ARG A 306 -8.90 -0.79 -21.99
CA ARG A 306 -8.50 -2.19 -21.81
C ARG A 306 -9.64 -3.01 -21.21
N THR A 307 -9.78 -4.22 -21.75
CA THR A 307 -10.72 -5.23 -21.25
C THR A 307 -10.26 -5.78 -19.89
N LEU A 308 -11.15 -6.43 -19.16
CA LEU A 308 -10.78 -7.09 -17.89
C LEU A 308 -9.66 -8.12 -18.09
N GLU A 309 -9.66 -8.85 -19.20
CA GLU A 309 -8.64 -9.85 -19.49
C GLU A 309 -7.26 -9.21 -19.71
N GLU A 310 -7.20 -8.09 -20.40
CA GLU A 310 -5.96 -7.33 -20.61
C GLU A 310 -5.45 -6.70 -19.32
N LEU A 311 -6.34 -6.13 -18.50
CA LEU A 311 -5.98 -5.59 -17.19
C LEU A 311 -5.46 -6.68 -16.25
N MET A 312 -6.12 -7.85 -16.21
CA MET A 312 -5.68 -9.00 -15.42
C MET A 312 -4.33 -9.57 -15.88
N ALA A 313 -4.03 -9.47 -17.17
CA ALA A 313 -2.79 -9.99 -17.72
C ALA A 313 -1.57 -9.09 -17.43
N GLU A 314 -1.79 -7.79 -17.26
CA GLU A 314 -0.72 -6.79 -17.14
C GLU A 314 -0.91 -5.84 -15.96
N ASP A 315 -1.90 -4.92 -16.06
CA ASP A 315 -2.03 -3.78 -15.14
C ASP A 315 -2.31 -4.20 -13.69
N PHE A 316 -3.03 -5.31 -13.48
CA PHE A 316 -3.37 -5.81 -12.14
C PHE A 316 -2.28 -6.66 -11.52
N VAL A 317 -1.29 -7.12 -12.29
CA VAL A 317 -0.22 -8.00 -11.78
C VAL A 317 0.54 -7.37 -10.61
N PRO A 318 0.98 -6.09 -10.67
CA PRO A 318 1.68 -5.45 -9.55
C PRO A 318 0.82 -5.34 -8.29
N PHE A 319 -0.47 -5.06 -8.41
CA PHE A 319 -1.38 -4.96 -7.27
C PHE A 319 -1.66 -6.33 -6.63
N LEU A 320 -1.84 -7.37 -7.45
CA LEU A 320 -2.03 -8.75 -6.98
C LEU A 320 -0.78 -9.25 -6.24
N GLU A 321 0.38 -9.14 -6.85
CA GLU A 321 1.63 -9.60 -6.26
C GLU A 321 2.04 -8.73 -5.06
N GLY A 322 1.81 -7.41 -5.11
CA GLY A 322 2.05 -6.52 -3.98
C GLY A 322 1.15 -6.81 -2.77
N GLY A 323 -0.12 -7.11 -3.01
CA GLY A 323 -1.03 -7.59 -1.96
C GLY A 323 -0.55 -8.90 -1.32
N ARG A 324 -0.06 -9.85 -2.12
CA ARG A 324 0.54 -11.12 -1.64
C ARG A 324 1.84 -10.90 -0.89
N ALA A 325 2.63 -9.90 -1.29
CA ALA A 325 3.86 -9.52 -0.62
C ALA A 325 3.63 -8.73 0.69
N GLY A 326 2.37 -8.42 1.03
CA GLY A 326 1.99 -7.78 2.29
C GLY A 326 1.95 -6.25 2.24
N ALA A 327 1.76 -5.64 1.06
CA ALA A 327 1.49 -4.21 0.97
C ALA A 327 0.25 -3.86 1.80
N ARG A 328 0.38 -2.90 2.71
CA ARG A 328 -0.68 -2.55 3.66
C ARG A 328 -1.80 -1.75 3.01
N PHE A 329 -1.49 -0.98 1.95
CA PHE A 329 -2.45 -0.12 1.26
C PHE A 329 -2.38 -0.29 -0.26
N ILE A 330 -3.56 -0.11 -0.89
CA ILE A 330 -3.70 0.14 -2.33
C ILE A 330 -4.49 1.43 -2.50
N MET A 331 -4.01 2.35 -3.35
CA MET A 331 -4.72 3.56 -3.73
C MET A 331 -5.56 3.32 -4.98
N SER A 332 -6.85 3.60 -4.89
CA SER A 332 -7.78 3.54 -6.01
C SER A 332 -7.79 4.87 -6.77
N GLY A 333 -7.38 4.84 -8.01
CA GLY A 333 -7.29 6.02 -8.88
C GLY A 333 -8.64 6.46 -9.48
N HIS A 334 -8.70 7.71 -9.90
CA HIS A 334 -9.87 8.29 -10.59
C HIS A 334 -9.83 7.99 -12.10
N ILE A 335 -9.68 6.72 -12.42
CA ILE A 335 -9.54 6.21 -13.80
C ILE A 335 -10.78 5.38 -14.14
N ALA A 336 -11.48 5.74 -15.21
CA ALA A 336 -12.57 4.94 -15.71
C ALA A 336 -12.08 3.74 -16.55
N ALA A 337 -12.83 2.64 -16.50
CA ALA A 337 -12.57 1.44 -17.30
C ALA A 337 -13.87 0.97 -17.94
N PRO A 338 -14.41 1.71 -18.95
CA PRO A 338 -15.74 1.45 -19.50
C PRO A 338 -15.89 0.07 -20.14
N ALA A 339 -14.82 -0.49 -20.68
CA ALA A 339 -14.84 -1.87 -21.19
C ALA A 339 -15.07 -2.92 -20.09
N VAL A 340 -14.80 -2.58 -18.83
CA VAL A 340 -15.01 -3.44 -17.66
C VAL A 340 -16.32 -3.12 -16.93
N THR A 341 -16.55 -1.85 -16.63
CA THR A 341 -17.68 -1.38 -15.81
C THR A 341 -18.97 -1.19 -16.60
N GLY A 342 -18.86 -0.91 -17.89
CA GLY A 342 -19.99 -0.56 -18.77
C GLY A 342 -20.37 0.92 -18.74
N ASP A 343 -19.67 1.73 -17.94
CA ASP A 343 -19.86 3.17 -17.82
C ASP A 343 -18.53 3.90 -17.54
N ASN A 344 -18.58 5.23 -17.42
CA ASN A 344 -17.42 6.08 -17.17
C ASN A 344 -17.21 6.41 -15.69
N THR A 345 -17.80 5.65 -14.77
CA THR A 345 -17.57 5.82 -13.33
C THR A 345 -16.08 5.56 -13.00
N PRO A 346 -15.38 6.50 -12.33
CA PRO A 346 -14.01 6.27 -11.92
C PRO A 346 -13.88 5.03 -11.02
N ALA A 347 -12.78 4.29 -11.15
CA ALA A 347 -12.55 3.07 -10.39
C ALA A 347 -12.71 3.28 -8.88
N SER A 348 -12.24 4.40 -8.33
CA SER A 348 -12.42 4.77 -6.92
C SER A 348 -13.89 4.89 -6.46
N MET A 349 -14.82 5.01 -7.39
CA MET A 349 -16.28 5.11 -7.11
C MET A 349 -17.07 3.95 -7.69
N SER A 350 -16.41 2.95 -8.27
CA SER A 350 -17.06 1.79 -8.90
C SER A 350 -17.06 0.57 -7.97
N PRO A 351 -18.25 0.12 -7.49
CA PRO A 351 -18.35 -1.11 -6.71
C PRO A 351 -17.77 -2.32 -7.45
N LYS A 352 -17.92 -2.36 -8.77
CA LYS A 352 -17.37 -3.43 -9.61
C LYS A 352 -15.84 -3.47 -9.55
N MET A 353 -15.18 -2.30 -9.60
CA MET A 353 -13.72 -2.24 -9.55
C MET A 353 -13.18 -2.52 -8.14
N ILE A 354 -13.77 -1.93 -7.12
CA ILE A 354 -13.25 -2.00 -5.75
C ILE A 354 -13.75 -3.26 -5.02
N THR A 355 -15.07 -3.46 -4.92
CA THR A 355 -15.63 -4.56 -4.14
C THR A 355 -15.53 -5.89 -4.87
N GLU A 356 -15.90 -5.95 -6.17
CA GLU A 356 -15.95 -7.22 -6.89
C GLU A 356 -14.56 -7.67 -7.37
N ILE A 357 -13.76 -6.76 -7.95
CA ILE A 357 -12.47 -7.11 -8.56
C ILE A 357 -11.33 -7.01 -7.53
N LEU A 358 -11.11 -5.85 -6.92
CA LEU A 358 -9.95 -5.64 -6.04
C LEU A 358 -10.10 -6.42 -4.72
N ARG A 359 -11.25 -6.30 -4.04
CA ARG A 359 -11.53 -7.07 -2.81
C ARG A 359 -11.79 -8.54 -3.08
N GLY A 360 -12.56 -8.86 -4.09
CA GLY A 360 -13.02 -10.20 -4.36
C GLY A 360 -14.19 -10.59 -3.47
N THR A 361 -15.39 -10.55 -3.99
CA THR A 361 -16.59 -11.02 -3.26
C THR A 361 -16.73 -12.54 -3.42
N PRO A 362 -16.85 -13.33 -2.33
CA PRO A 362 -17.12 -14.74 -2.41
C PRO A 362 -18.41 -15.02 -3.22
N GLY A 363 -18.31 -15.92 -4.19
CA GLY A 363 -19.44 -16.30 -5.05
C GLY A 363 -19.50 -15.60 -6.41
N TYR A 364 -18.61 -14.63 -6.69
CA TYR A 364 -18.42 -14.13 -8.05
C TYR A 364 -17.46 -15.02 -8.81
N GLU A 365 -17.87 -15.49 -10.02
CA GLU A 365 -17.05 -16.30 -10.91
C GLU A 365 -15.92 -15.50 -11.59
N LEU A 366 -15.85 -14.20 -11.37
CA LEU A 366 -14.82 -13.31 -11.92
C LEU A 366 -13.47 -13.54 -11.26
N LYS A 367 -12.41 -13.43 -12.03
CA LYS A 367 -11.05 -13.33 -11.52
C LYS A 367 -10.95 -12.12 -10.63
N THR A 368 -10.57 -12.31 -9.36
CA THR A 368 -10.47 -11.27 -8.35
C THR A 368 -9.07 -11.23 -7.78
N LEU A 369 -8.65 -10.07 -7.25
CA LEU A 369 -7.35 -9.92 -6.63
C LEU A 369 -7.31 -10.40 -5.17
N GLY A 370 -8.47 -10.41 -4.48
CA GLY A 370 -8.58 -10.91 -3.10
C GLY A 370 -7.85 -10.03 -2.08
N TYR A 371 -7.74 -8.71 -2.32
CA TYR A 371 -6.98 -7.84 -1.47
C TYR A 371 -7.64 -7.59 -0.11
N GLY A 372 -6.95 -7.96 0.97
CA GLY A 372 -7.45 -7.84 2.35
C GLY A 372 -7.00 -6.58 3.11
N GLY A 373 -6.04 -5.82 2.58
CA GLY A 373 -5.52 -4.59 3.20
C GLY A 373 -6.46 -3.38 3.08
N ILE A 374 -5.96 -2.20 3.38
CA ILE A 374 -6.73 -0.94 3.31
C ILE A 374 -6.74 -0.42 1.88
N ILE A 375 -7.93 -0.05 1.38
CA ILE A 375 -8.07 0.67 0.12
C ILE A 375 -8.34 2.14 0.43
N ILE A 376 -7.44 3.02 -0.01
CA ILE A 376 -7.58 4.47 0.09
C ILE A 376 -7.85 5.05 -1.30
N THR A 377 -8.71 6.07 -1.40
CA THR A 377 -8.89 6.78 -2.68
C THR A 377 -7.66 7.58 -3.05
N ASP A 378 -7.44 7.87 -4.32
CA ASP A 378 -6.67 9.03 -4.73
C ASP A 378 -7.35 10.31 -4.25
N ALA A 379 -6.69 11.46 -4.38
CA ALA A 379 -7.14 12.72 -3.81
C ALA A 379 -8.50 13.16 -4.39
N LEU A 380 -9.52 13.22 -3.55
CA LEU A 380 -10.90 13.55 -3.97
C LEU A 380 -11.09 15.01 -4.40
N ASN A 381 -10.09 15.87 -4.19
CA ASN A 381 -10.08 17.25 -4.70
C ASN A 381 -9.53 17.35 -6.14
N MET A 382 -9.20 16.24 -6.79
CA MET A 382 -8.75 16.24 -8.20
C MET A 382 -9.90 16.58 -9.16
N GLY A 383 -9.57 17.23 -10.28
CA GLY A 383 -10.52 17.66 -11.31
C GLY A 383 -11.41 16.54 -11.85
N ALA A 384 -10.90 15.32 -11.92
CA ALA A 384 -11.68 14.14 -12.30
C ALA A 384 -12.89 13.86 -11.38
N VAL A 385 -12.86 14.33 -10.14
CA VAL A 385 -13.94 14.17 -9.15
C VAL A 385 -14.75 15.46 -9.02
N THR A 386 -14.10 16.58 -8.73
CA THR A 386 -14.77 17.84 -8.39
C THR A 386 -15.57 18.44 -9.53
N SER A 387 -15.27 18.07 -10.79
CA SER A 387 -16.07 18.48 -11.95
C SER A 387 -17.48 17.85 -11.99
N SER A 388 -17.71 16.74 -11.26
CA SER A 388 -18.92 15.94 -11.37
C SER A 388 -19.63 15.66 -10.04
N TYR A 389 -18.93 15.76 -8.92
CA TYR A 389 -19.46 15.38 -7.59
C TYR A 389 -19.19 16.47 -6.57
N SER A 390 -20.12 16.69 -5.64
CA SER A 390 -19.87 17.43 -4.40
C SER A 390 -18.95 16.61 -3.49
N SER A 391 -18.32 17.25 -2.49
CA SER A 391 -17.48 16.54 -1.54
C SER A 391 -18.24 15.46 -0.76
N ALA A 392 -19.51 15.73 -0.42
CA ALA A 392 -20.37 14.74 0.23
C ALA A 392 -20.67 13.55 -0.69
N ASP A 393 -21.08 13.80 -1.94
CA ASP A 393 -21.39 12.72 -2.89
C ASP A 393 -20.15 11.87 -3.21
N ALA A 394 -19.00 12.50 -3.42
CA ALA A 394 -17.75 11.81 -3.69
C ALA A 394 -17.36 10.86 -2.55
N ALA A 395 -17.41 11.35 -1.31
CA ALA A 395 -17.10 10.58 -0.12
C ALA A 395 -18.03 9.38 0.05
N VAL A 396 -19.34 9.59 -0.06
CA VAL A 396 -20.34 8.52 0.09
C VAL A 396 -20.19 7.47 -1.02
N ARG A 397 -20.05 7.88 -2.28
CA ARG A 397 -19.85 6.95 -3.41
C ARG A 397 -18.57 6.13 -3.29
N ALA A 398 -17.46 6.75 -2.87
CA ALA A 398 -16.20 6.04 -2.67
C ALA A 398 -16.33 4.97 -1.57
N LEU A 399 -17.03 5.26 -0.45
CA LEU A 399 -17.30 4.27 0.59
C LEU A 399 -18.26 3.17 0.14
N GLN A 400 -19.30 3.51 -0.65
CA GLN A 400 -20.19 2.53 -1.27
C GLN A 400 -19.46 1.61 -2.26
N ALA A 401 -18.46 2.15 -2.97
CA ALA A 401 -17.62 1.36 -3.87
C ALA A 401 -16.76 0.33 -3.12
N GLY A 402 -16.45 0.55 -1.85
CA GLY A 402 -15.68 -0.38 -1.03
C GLY A 402 -14.33 0.15 -0.54
N ASN A 403 -14.00 1.43 -0.77
CA ASN A 403 -12.80 2.04 -0.18
C ASN A 403 -12.93 2.15 1.33
N ASP A 404 -11.82 2.09 2.04
CA ASP A 404 -11.78 2.19 3.49
C ASP A 404 -11.42 3.61 3.95
N MET A 405 -10.58 4.31 3.17
CA MET A 405 -10.15 5.67 3.49
C MET A 405 -10.37 6.61 2.32
N LEU A 406 -10.61 7.87 2.65
CA LEU A 406 -10.93 8.98 1.76
C LEU A 406 -9.80 10.01 1.86
N LEU A 407 -9.04 10.18 0.77
CA LEU A 407 -7.93 11.12 0.73
C LEU A 407 -8.39 12.49 0.25
N MET A 408 -8.11 13.55 1.02
CA MET A 408 -8.21 14.95 0.62
C MET A 408 -9.51 15.33 -0.11
N PRO A 409 -10.71 15.17 0.49
CA PRO A 409 -11.90 15.75 -0.10
C PRO A 409 -11.73 17.28 -0.24
N GLU A 410 -12.27 17.86 -1.30
CA GLU A 410 -12.20 19.31 -1.59
C GLU A 410 -12.69 20.15 -0.40
N ASN A 411 -13.80 19.74 0.20
CA ASN A 411 -14.32 20.28 1.44
C ASN A 411 -14.47 19.14 2.46
N PHE A 412 -13.55 19.07 3.41
CA PHE A 412 -13.52 18.04 4.43
C PHE A 412 -14.78 18.01 5.28
N GLN A 413 -15.26 19.17 5.74
CA GLN A 413 -16.44 19.24 6.61
C GLN A 413 -17.71 18.79 5.89
N GLU A 414 -17.90 19.18 4.63
CA GLU A 414 -19.00 18.73 3.79
C GLU A 414 -18.95 17.22 3.57
N ALA A 415 -17.78 16.68 3.24
CA ALA A 415 -17.59 15.23 3.04
C ALA A 415 -17.90 14.45 4.31
N TYR A 416 -17.35 14.88 5.45
CA TYR A 416 -17.58 14.28 6.75
C TYR A 416 -19.07 14.28 7.13
N GLN A 417 -19.75 15.44 7.02
CA GLN A 417 -21.17 15.54 7.32
C GLN A 417 -22.03 14.70 6.35
N GLY A 418 -21.62 14.62 5.08
CA GLY A 418 -22.26 13.78 4.08
C GLY A 418 -22.22 12.30 4.44
N VAL A 419 -21.06 11.81 4.91
CA VAL A 419 -20.91 10.41 5.36
C VAL A 419 -21.75 10.13 6.60
N LEU A 420 -21.72 11.01 7.61
CA LEU A 420 -22.58 10.86 8.80
C LEU A 420 -24.06 10.77 8.43
N THR A 421 -24.54 11.70 7.61
CA THR A 421 -25.94 11.72 7.14
C THR A 421 -26.28 10.44 6.36
N ALA A 422 -25.35 9.93 5.55
CA ALA A 422 -25.55 8.69 4.80
C ALA A 422 -25.66 7.45 5.72
N VAL A 423 -24.98 7.44 6.85
CA VAL A 423 -25.15 6.38 7.86
C VAL A 423 -26.47 6.54 8.60
N GLU A 424 -26.80 7.73 9.05
CA GLU A 424 -28.04 8.02 9.79
C GLU A 424 -29.30 7.68 8.98
N ASN A 425 -29.29 7.91 7.67
CA ASN A 425 -30.43 7.62 6.79
C ASN A 425 -30.40 6.20 6.16
N GLY A 426 -29.37 5.40 6.47
CA GLY A 426 -29.23 4.01 6.00
C GLY A 426 -28.70 3.86 4.57
N THR A 427 -28.24 4.93 3.92
CA THR A 427 -27.57 4.88 2.61
C THR A 427 -26.21 4.16 2.69
N LEU A 428 -25.51 4.31 3.81
CA LEU A 428 -24.35 3.51 4.24
C LEU A 428 -24.73 2.75 5.52
N SER A 429 -24.35 1.50 5.65
CA SER A 429 -24.55 0.77 6.91
C SER A 429 -23.42 1.06 7.89
N GLU A 430 -23.72 1.10 9.19
CA GLU A 430 -22.70 1.20 10.22
C GLU A 430 -21.72 0.01 10.16
N GLU A 431 -22.19 -1.18 9.79
CA GLU A 431 -21.35 -2.35 9.57
C GLU A 431 -20.28 -2.10 8.50
N ARG A 432 -20.63 -1.40 7.41
CA ARG A 432 -19.66 -1.01 6.37
C ARG A 432 -18.57 -0.07 6.93
N ILE A 433 -18.95 0.85 7.82
CA ILE A 433 -18.01 1.74 8.50
C ILE A 433 -17.12 0.92 9.44
N ASN A 434 -17.69 0.04 10.27
CA ASN A 434 -16.97 -0.82 11.20
C ASN A 434 -15.92 -1.69 10.49
N GLN A 435 -16.25 -2.28 9.34
CA GLN A 435 -15.31 -3.07 8.54
C GLN A 435 -14.10 -2.27 8.07
N SER A 436 -14.28 -1.00 7.70
CA SER A 436 -13.16 -0.13 7.33
C SER A 436 -12.31 0.25 8.54
N VAL A 437 -12.95 0.66 9.63
CA VAL A 437 -12.26 1.02 10.87
C VAL A 437 -11.47 -0.16 11.43
N GLU A 438 -12.02 -1.36 11.39
CA GLU A 438 -11.30 -2.58 11.80
C GLU A 438 -10.01 -2.79 11.02
N ARG A 439 -10.02 -2.62 9.68
CA ARG A 439 -8.81 -2.72 8.85
C ARG A 439 -7.79 -1.63 9.21
N ILE A 440 -8.27 -0.39 9.41
CA ILE A 440 -7.43 0.75 9.79
C ILE A 440 -6.76 0.49 11.14
N LEU A 441 -7.52 0.08 12.15
CA LEU A 441 -7.00 -0.19 13.49
C LEU A 441 -6.02 -1.37 13.50
N LYS A 442 -6.27 -2.42 12.71
CA LYS A 442 -5.32 -3.54 12.57
C LYS A 442 -3.94 -3.09 12.09
N VAL A 443 -3.86 -2.09 11.22
CA VAL A 443 -2.57 -1.56 10.76
C VAL A 443 -1.97 -0.59 11.78
N LYS A 444 -2.80 0.18 12.50
CA LYS A 444 -2.33 1.16 13.50
C LYS A 444 -1.80 0.53 14.78
N PHE A 445 -2.27 -0.67 15.12
CA PHE A 445 -1.92 -1.38 16.38
C PHE A 445 -0.84 -2.44 16.17
N HIS A 446 -0.30 -2.56 14.94
CA HIS A 446 0.84 -3.40 14.58
C HIS A 446 2.09 -2.57 14.27
#